data_de7ba253ede66c8a4f32204e8986e4db
#
_entry.id   de7ba253ede66c8a4f32204e8986e4db
#
_cell.length_a   1.000
_cell.length_b   1.000
_cell.length_c   1.000
_cell.angle_alpha   90.00
_cell.angle_beta   90.00
_cell.angle_gamma   90.00
#
_symmetry.space_group_name_H-M   'P 1'
#
loop_
_entity.id
_entity.type
_entity.pdbx_description
1 polymer ?
#
loop_
_entity_poly.entity_id
_entity_poly.type
_entity_poly.pdbx_seq_one_letter_code
_entity_poly.pdbx_strand_id
1 'polypeptide(L)'
;MLDAALQDGTAHRQCAFEVFGRRLPAERRYGVIAGTARVIDAIANFQFTEEQIDTAAFLSEETKRFLRDYRFSGDIDGYREGDIYFPYSPIMTVRGTFAECVILETVILSILNADSAVASAASRMVSAADGKPIIEMGSRRTHEQAAVTAARATYIAGFNATSNMEASLRYGIPASGTAAHAWTLLHVDDDGKPDEKAAFRAQIEAAGVDTTLLVDTFDITKGVENALEVAGTELGAVRIDSGDLGIVSRRVRKQLNDAGAFNTRIIVSSDLDEFAIAGLRSDPVDGFGVGTSVVTGSGAPTAGLVYKLVEVEGHPVAKRSSGKATYGGAKAASRAYRASGVAVAEVVHPQGVGIAHKPHLEYRELTIPMMRGGQLTEASFDLEGAREIHREALTTLPWEGLALSKGDVAIPTHFVGFPEPTE
;
A
#
# COMPACT_ATOMS: atom_id res chain seq x y z
N MET A 1 -25.80 -10.35 17.00
CA MET A 1 -26.33 -10.11 15.64
C MET A 1 -26.46 -11.42 14.87
N LEU A 2 -25.41 -12.22 14.69
CA LEU A 2 -25.50 -13.53 14.02
C LEU A 2 -26.48 -14.48 14.70
N ASP A 3 -26.42 -14.60 16.03
CA ASP A 3 -27.35 -15.38 16.85
C ASP A 3 -28.82 -15.03 16.59
N ALA A 4 -29.12 -13.73 16.60
CA ALA A 4 -30.49 -13.24 16.35
C ALA A 4 -30.92 -13.53 14.91
N ALA A 5 -30.03 -13.38 13.93
CA ALA A 5 -30.33 -13.64 12.54
C ALA A 5 -30.56 -15.14 12.24
N LEU A 6 -29.87 -16.05 12.93
CA LEU A 6 -30.13 -17.49 12.85
C LEU A 6 -31.51 -17.82 13.47
N GLN A 7 -31.84 -17.27 14.62
CA GLN A 7 -33.11 -17.50 15.31
C GLN A 7 -34.34 -17.00 14.53
N ASP A 8 -34.25 -15.85 13.84
CA ASP A 8 -35.37 -15.29 13.07
C ASP A 8 -35.36 -15.72 11.59
N GLY A 9 -34.36 -16.52 11.18
CA GLY A 9 -34.19 -17.05 9.82
C GLY A 9 -33.61 -16.06 8.81
N THR A 10 -33.30 -14.82 9.19
CA THR A 10 -32.73 -13.81 8.26
C THR A 10 -31.25 -14.09 7.92
N ALA A 11 -30.58 -14.94 8.68
CA ALA A 11 -29.20 -15.36 8.42
C ALA A 11 -28.98 -15.94 7.02
N HIS A 12 -30.00 -16.59 6.45
CA HIS A 12 -29.93 -17.28 5.16
C HIS A 12 -30.36 -16.43 3.96
N ARG A 13 -30.76 -15.16 4.17
CA ARG A 13 -31.10 -14.25 3.09
C ARG A 13 -29.89 -13.94 2.22
N GLN A 14 -30.09 -13.93 0.91
CA GLN A 14 -29.05 -13.55 -0.04
C GLN A 14 -28.77 -12.04 0.08
N CYS A 15 -27.51 -11.69 0.22
CA CYS A 15 -27.08 -10.33 0.47
C CYS A 15 -25.89 -9.95 -0.41
N ALA A 16 -25.75 -8.63 -0.69
CA ALA A 16 -24.53 -8.06 -1.19
C ALA A 16 -24.01 -7.01 -0.19
N PHE A 17 -22.74 -7.13 0.14
CA PHE A 17 -21.99 -6.13 0.89
C PHE A 17 -20.93 -5.50 0.00
N GLU A 18 -20.63 -4.23 0.26
CA GLU A 18 -19.70 -3.47 -0.58
C GLU A 18 -18.67 -2.73 0.26
N VAL A 19 -17.41 -2.77 -0.20
CA VAL A 19 -16.29 -1.98 0.36
C VAL A 19 -16.12 -0.72 -0.48
N PHE A 20 -16.11 0.43 0.16
CA PHE A 20 -15.82 1.72 -0.46
C PHE A 20 -15.35 2.76 0.57
N GLY A 21 -14.68 3.81 0.11
CA GLY A 21 -14.35 4.99 0.92
C GLY A 21 -15.30 6.13 0.61
N ARG A 22 -15.80 6.86 1.62
CA ARG A 22 -16.63 8.06 1.39
C ARG A 22 -15.81 9.28 1.02
N ARG A 23 -14.57 9.32 1.44
CA ARG A 23 -13.59 10.38 1.18
C ARG A 23 -12.20 9.78 1.22
N LEU A 24 -11.25 10.45 0.61
CA LEU A 24 -9.84 10.09 0.73
C LEU A 24 -9.26 10.71 2.01
N PRO A 25 -8.44 9.96 2.78
CA PRO A 25 -7.78 10.48 3.97
C PRO A 25 -6.85 11.66 3.65
N ALA A 26 -6.69 12.59 4.61
CA ALA A 26 -5.78 13.73 4.51
C ALA A 26 -5.92 14.56 3.22
N GLU A 27 -7.12 14.59 2.65
CA GLU A 27 -7.42 15.34 1.40
C GLU A 27 -6.50 14.95 0.24
N ARG A 28 -6.12 13.65 0.17
CA ARG A 28 -5.39 13.07 -0.96
C ARG A 28 -6.25 13.08 -2.21
N ARG A 29 -5.61 13.11 -3.37
CA ARG A 29 -6.29 13.22 -4.66
C ARG A 29 -6.69 11.87 -5.26
N TYR A 30 -6.10 10.78 -4.78
CA TYR A 30 -6.40 9.39 -5.12
C TYR A 30 -5.97 8.46 -3.98
N GLY A 31 -6.46 7.23 -4.00
CA GLY A 31 -6.00 6.13 -3.18
C GLY A 31 -5.51 4.96 -4.03
N VAL A 32 -4.70 4.09 -3.47
CA VAL A 32 -4.17 2.88 -4.11
C VAL A 32 -4.73 1.66 -3.41
N ILE A 33 -5.22 0.69 -4.18
CA ILE A 33 -5.72 -0.57 -3.65
C ILE A 33 -4.56 -1.53 -3.41
N ALA A 34 -4.40 -1.95 -2.17
CA ALA A 34 -3.50 -3.02 -1.78
C ALA A 34 -4.16 -3.92 -0.73
N GLY A 35 -3.74 -5.18 -0.68
CA GLY A 35 -4.28 -6.18 0.23
C GLY A 35 -5.36 -7.06 -0.37
N THR A 36 -5.80 -6.85 -1.60
CA THR A 36 -6.84 -7.67 -2.24
C THR A 36 -6.46 -9.14 -2.28
N ALA A 37 -5.25 -9.47 -2.73
CA ALA A 37 -4.76 -10.86 -2.75
C ALA A 37 -4.78 -11.49 -1.35
N ARG A 38 -4.40 -10.73 -0.32
CA ARG A 38 -4.42 -11.18 1.08
C ARG A 38 -5.83 -11.39 1.62
N VAL A 39 -6.79 -10.53 1.21
CA VAL A 39 -8.21 -10.70 1.57
C VAL A 39 -8.75 -12.00 0.98
N ILE A 40 -8.49 -12.24 -0.30
CA ILE A 40 -8.97 -13.42 -1.00
C ILE A 40 -8.36 -14.70 -0.39
N ASP A 41 -7.06 -14.71 -0.13
CA ASP A 41 -6.39 -15.82 0.55
C ASP A 41 -6.95 -16.04 1.97
N ALA A 42 -7.12 -14.97 2.73
CA ALA A 42 -7.70 -15.06 4.07
C ALA A 42 -9.12 -15.64 4.06
N ILE A 43 -9.98 -15.23 3.11
CA ILE A 43 -11.36 -15.73 3.00
C ILE A 43 -11.36 -17.19 2.56
N ALA A 44 -10.54 -17.57 1.58
CA ALA A 44 -10.46 -18.96 1.09
C ALA A 44 -10.04 -19.94 2.19
N ASN A 45 -9.24 -19.50 3.16
CA ASN A 45 -8.73 -20.29 4.27
C ASN A 45 -9.45 -20.03 5.60
N PHE A 46 -10.51 -19.18 5.61
CA PHE A 46 -11.15 -18.74 6.84
C PHE A 46 -11.96 -19.87 7.50
N GLN A 47 -11.58 -20.21 8.72
CA GLN A 47 -12.23 -21.22 9.54
C GLN A 47 -12.15 -20.83 11.01
N PHE A 48 -13.14 -21.24 11.80
CA PHE A 48 -13.09 -21.11 13.25
C PHE A 48 -12.54 -22.39 13.87
N THR A 49 -11.64 -22.27 14.83
CA THR A 49 -11.16 -23.40 15.63
C THR A 49 -12.13 -23.69 16.77
N GLU A 50 -12.15 -24.93 17.29
CA GLU A 50 -12.96 -25.28 18.45
C GLU A 50 -12.63 -24.38 19.66
N GLU A 51 -11.36 -24.09 19.89
CA GLU A 51 -10.92 -23.20 20.97
C GLU A 51 -11.53 -21.80 20.85
N GLN A 52 -11.58 -21.23 19.64
CA GLN A 52 -12.22 -19.93 19.40
C GLN A 52 -13.72 -19.96 19.66
N ILE A 53 -14.39 -21.05 19.24
CA ILE A 53 -15.83 -21.24 19.45
C ILE A 53 -16.15 -21.41 20.93
N ASP A 54 -15.37 -22.20 21.64
CA ASP A 54 -15.57 -22.46 23.08
C ASP A 54 -15.34 -21.20 23.92
N THR A 55 -14.38 -20.34 23.51
CA THR A 55 -14.14 -19.04 24.16
C THR A 55 -15.36 -18.12 24.05
N ALA A 56 -16.19 -18.28 23.02
CA ALA A 56 -17.42 -17.52 22.82
C ALA A 56 -18.63 -18.13 23.58
N ALA A 57 -18.51 -18.29 24.88
CA ALA A 57 -19.53 -18.94 25.75
C ALA A 57 -20.92 -18.28 25.71
N PHE A 58 -21.02 -17.03 25.23
CA PHE A 58 -22.26 -16.27 25.07
C PHE A 58 -23.09 -16.64 23.84
N LEU A 59 -22.52 -17.44 22.92
CA LEU A 59 -23.22 -17.87 21.71
C LEU A 59 -24.12 -19.08 21.96
N SER A 60 -25.25 -19.14 21.23
CA SER A 60 -26.11 -20.30 21.20
C SER A 60 -25.43 -21.52 20.57
N GLU A 61 -25.91 -22.71 20.88
CA GLU A 61 -25.40 -23.95 20.28
C GLU A 61 -25.65 -24.00 18.74
N GLU A 62 -26.70 -23.34 18.29
CA GLU A 62 -26.96 -23.19 16.85
C GLU A 62 -25.89 -22.35 16.16
N THR A 63 -25.55 -21.19 16.73
CA THR A 63 -24.48 -20.32 16.22
C THR A 63 -23.12 -21.01 16.28
N LYS A 64 -22.80 -21.71 17.36
CA LYS A 64 -21.56 -22.47 17.46
C LYS A 64 -21.45 -23.54 16.38
N ARG A 65 -22.55 -24.23 16.09
CA ARG A 65 -22.61 -25.23 15.00
C ARG A 65 -22.38 -24.58 13.65
N PHE A 66 -23.05 -23.47 13.37
CA PHE A 66 -22.83 -22.69 12.17
C PHE A 66 -21.35 -22.27 12.00
N LEU A 67 -20.69 -21.80 13.04
CA LEU A 67 -19.29 -21.39 12.99
C LEU A 67 -18.32 -22.56 12.76
N ARG A 68 -18.58 -23.76 13.31
CA ARG A 68 -17.78 -24.96 13.03
C ARG A 68 -17.77 -25.31 11.55
N ASP A 69 -18.95 -25.24 10.93
CA ASP A 69 -19.15 -25.60 9.54
C ASP A 69 -18.89 -24.43 8.58
N TYR A 70 -18.54 -23.25 9.11
CA TYR A 70 -18.38 -22.05 8.30
C TYR A 70 -17.33 -22.22 7.20
N ARG A 71 -17.78 -22.02 6.00
CA ARG A 71 -16.96 -21.80 4.78
C ARG A 71 -17.68 -20.77 3.94
N PHE A 72 -16.95 -19.80 3.45
CA PHE A 72 -17.54 -18.86 2.50
C PHE A 72 -17.83 -19.56 1.18
N SER A 73 -19.08 -19.55 0.76
CA SER A 73 -19.55 -20.20 -0.48
C SER A 73 -20.09 -19.20 -1.51
N GLY A 74 -19.92 -17.91 -1.26
CA GLY A 74 -20.44 -16.86 -2.10
C GLY A 74 -19.48 -16.40 -3.21
N ASP A 75 -19.78 -15.23 -3.76
CA ASP A 75 -19.03 -14.60 -4.85
C ASP A 75 -18.36 -13.31 -4.38
N ILE A 76 -17.18 -13.01 -4.92
CA ILE A 76 -16.47 -11.75 -4.72
C ILE A 76 -16.07 -11.17 -6.07
N ASP A 77 -16.44 -9.91 -6.28
CA ASP A 77 -15.96 -9.06 -7.36
C ASP A 77 -15.23 -7.85 -6.78
N GLY A 78 -14.25 -7.31 -7.49
CA GLY A 78 -13.55 -6.12 -7.00
C GLY A 78 -12.52 -5.58 -7.97
N TYR A 79 -11.85 -4.50 -7.57
CA TYR A 79 -10.75 -3.89 -8.31
C TYR A 79 -9.48 -4.71 -8.14
N ARG A 80 -8.65 -4.71 -9.17
CA ARG A 80 -7.32 -5.34 -9.12
C ARG A 80 -6.44 -4.63 -8.10
N GLU A 81 -5.59 -5.38 -7.47
CA GLU A 81 -4.54 -4.83 -6.59
C GLU A 81 -3.58 -3.97 -7.42
N GLY A 82 -3.16 -2.84 -6.88
CA GLY A 82 -2.38 -1.82 -7.59
C GLY A 82 -3.22 -0.76 -8.29
N ASP A 83 -4.50 -1.00 -8.55
CA ASP A 83 -5.37 0.02 -9.20
C ASP A 83 -5.63 1.21 -8.26
N ILE A 84 -6.01 2.32 -8.85
CA ILE A 84 -6.33 3.55 -8.13
C ILE A 84 -7.82 3.58 -7.85
N TYR A 85 -8.24 4.16 -6.70
CA TYR A 85 -9.63 4.36 -6.36
C TYR A 85 -9.90 5.80 -5.92
N PHE A 86 -11.18 6.16 -5.98
CA PHE A 86 -11.72 7.47 -5.60
C PHE A 86 -12.86 7.31 -4.58
N PRO A 87 -13.38 8.39 -3.99
CA PRO A 87 -14.55 8.30 -3.14
C PRO A 87 -15.71 7.58 -3.84
N TYR A 88 -16.31 6.64 -3.11
CA TYR A 88 -17.42 5.78 -3.55
C TYR A 88 -17.10 4.75 -4.64
N SER A 89 -15.84 4.56 -5.03
CA SER A 89 -15.45 3.40 -5.85
C SER A 89 -15.89 2.10 -5.17
N PRO A 90 -16.62 1.20 -5.84
CA PRO A 90 -17.00 -0.11 -5.29
C PRO A 90 -15.81 -1.06 -5.36
N ILE A 91 -14.87 -0.89 -4.42
CA ILE A 91 -13.56 -1.58 -4.40
C ILE A 91 -13.73 -3.09 -4.36
N MET A 92 -14.71 -3.56 -3.58
CA MET A 92 -15.02 -4.99 -3.46
C MET A 92 -16.50 -5.18 -3.15
N THR A 93 -17.15 -6.12 -3.83
CA THR A 93 -18.51 -6.56 -3.57
C THR A 93 -18.50 -8.02 -3.17
N VAL A 94 -19.04 -8.35 -2.01
CA VAL A 94 -19.14 -9.69 -1.44
C VAL A 94 -20.60 -10.12 -1.44
N ARG A 95 -20.92 -11.22 -2.09
CA ARG A 95 -22.27 -11.79 -2.17
C ARG A 95 -22.32 -13.17 -1.54
N GLY A 96 -23.37 -13.46 -0.84
CA GLY A 96 -23.63 -14.72 -0.17
C GLY A 96 -24.79 -14.57 0.80
N THR A 97 -24.97 -15.52 1.69
CA THR A 97 -25.92 -15.37 2.77
C THR A 97 -25.47 -14.27 3.73
N PHE A 98 -26.43 -13.63 4.41
CA PHE A 98 -26.12 -12.61 5.42
C PHE A 98 -25.10 -13.12 6.45
N ALA A 99 -25.30 -14.34 6.95
CA ALA A 99 -24.43 -14.96 7.95
C ALA A 99 -22.98 -15.14 7.43
N GLU A 100 -22.81 -15.58 6.18
CA GLU A 100 -21.48 -15.73 5.58
C GLU A 100 -20.77 -14.38 5.41
N CYS A 101 -21.49 -13.39 4.89
CA CYS A 101 -20.89 -12.11 4.54
C CYS A 101 -20.58 -11.23 5.77
N VAL A 102 -21.45 -11.23 6.80
CA VAL A 102 -21.30 -10.34 7.96
C VAL A 102 -20.07 -10.67 8.81
N ILE A 103 -19.64 -11.91 8.83
CA ILE A 103 -18.45 -12.39 9.55
C ILE A 103 -17.17 -11.81 8.96
N LEU A 104 -17.16 -11.56 7.67
CA LEU A 104 -15.96 -11.14 6.92
C LEU A 104 -15.59 -9.66 7.09
N GLU A 105 -16.48 -8.81 7.65
CA GLU A 105 -16.28 -7.36 7.76
C GLU A 105 -14.91 -7.01 8.35
N THR A 106 -14.55 -7.59 9.48
CA THR A 106 -13.30 -7.24 10.17
C THR A 106 -12.08 -7.70 9.39
N VAL A 107 -12.11 -8.91 8.84
CA VAL A 107 -10.99 -9.46 8.05
C VAL A 107 -10.73 -8.59 6.81
N ILE A 108 -11.77 -8.31 6.04
CA ILE A 108 -11.68 -7.49 4.83
C ILE A 108 -11.17 -6.09 5.16
N LEU A 109 -11.81 -5.42 6.13
CA LEU A 109 -11.49 -4.02 6.43
C LEU A 109 -10.13 -3.85 7.10
N SER A 110 -9.70 -4.75 7.96
CA SER A 110 -8.39 -4.64 8.60
C SER A 110 -7.26 -4.72 7.57
N ILE A 111 -7.38 -5.63 6.60
CA ILE A 111 -6.39 -5.80 5.54
C ILE A 111 -6.42 -4.61 4.58
N LEU A 112 -7.56 -4.34 3.96
CA LEU A 112 -7.66 -3.30 2.91
C LEU A 112 -7.37 -1.90 3.45
N ASN A 113 -7.81 -1.58 4.67
CA ASN A 113 -7.55 -0.27 5.27
C ASN A 113 -6.07 -0.03 5.55
N ALA A 114 -5.36 -1.02 6.08
CA ALA A 114 -3.94 -0.90 6.41
C ALA A 114 -3.08 -0.90 5.15
N ASP A 115 -3.23 -1.91 4.29
CA ASP A 115 -2.41 -2.07 3.11
C ASP A 115 -2.62 -0.93 2.10
N SER A 116 -3.87 -0.50 1.87
CA SER A 116 -4.16 0.63 0.96
C SER A 116 -3.69 1.97 1.51
N ALA A 117 -3.67 2.17 2.84
CA ALA A 117 -3.12 3.38 3.44
C ALA A 117 -1.61 3.49 3.18
N VAL A 118 -0.87 2.39 3.40
CA VAL A 118 0.57 2.31 3.16
C VAL A 118 0.89 2.46 1.67
N ALA A 119 0.19 1.73 0.80
CA ALA A 119 0.39 1.82 -0.65
C ALA A 119 0.10 3.25 -1.17
N SER A 120 -0.94 3.91 -0.68
CA SER A 120 -1.27 5.29 -1.06
C SER A 120 -0.21 6.29 -0.60
N ALA A 121 0.41 6.09 0.56
CA ALA A 121 1.55 6.90 1.00
C ALA A 121 2.77 6.66 0.13
N ALA A 122 3.11 5.39 -0.10
CA ALA A 122 4.25 4.99 -0.92
C ALA A 122 4.16 5.50 -2.36
N SER A 123 2.97 5.45 -2.98
CA SER A 123 2.72 5.97 -4.33
C SER A 123 3.06 7.46 -4.46
N ARG A 124 2.72 8.26 -3.45
CA ARG A 124 3.05 9.69 -3.40
C ARG A 124 4.56 9.92 -3.28
N MET A 125 5.24 9.09 -2.47
CA MET A 125 6.69 9.13 -2.32
C MET A 125 7.41 8.76 -3.61
N VAL A 126 6.92 7.74 -4.33
CA VAL A 126 7.45 7.34 -5.64
C VAL A 126 7.29 8.46 -6.67
N SER A 127 6.13 9.10 -6.71
CA SER A 127 5.90 10.27 -7.58
C SER A 127 6.84 11.43 -7.24
N ALA A 128 7.10 11.67 -5.95
CA ALA A 128 8.01 12.71 -5.48
C ALA A 128 9.48 12.40 -5.82
N ALA A 129 9.88 11.13 -5.80
CA ALA A 129 11.25 10.69 -6.04
C ALA A 129 11.69 10.79 -7.50
N ASP A 130 10.76 11.00 -8.44
CA ASP A 130 11.07 11.26 -9.85
C ASP A 130 11.98 10.18 -10.48
N GLY A 131 11.65 8.92 -10.26
CA GLY A 131 12.38 7.77 -10.79
C GLY A 131 13.61 7.32 -9.98
N LYS A 132 13.99 8.04 -8.93
CA LYS A 132 15.06 7.60 -8.03
C LYS A 132 14.57 6.44 -7.16
N PRO A 133 15.40 5.42 -6.88
CA PRO A 133 15.01 4.24 -6.10
C PRO A 133 14.69 4.58 -4.65
N ILE A 134 13.69 3.88 -4.12
CA ILE A 134 13.30 3.98 -2.71
C ILE A 134 13.37 2.58 -2.08
N ILE A 135 13.95 2.50 -0.89
CA ILE A 135 14.04 1.29 -0.07
C ILE A 135 13.13 1.45 1.16
N GLU A 136 12.28 0.46 1.39
CA GLU A 136 11.48 0.39 2.61
C GLU A 136 12.37 0.00 3.81
N MET A 137 12.37 0.81 4.87
CA MET A 137 13.20 0.64 6.07
C MET A 137 12.39 0.82 7.38
N GLY A 138 11.08 0.54 7.35
CA GLY A 138 10.16 0.85 8.44
C GLY A 138 9.90 -0.29 9.43
N SER A 139 10.53 -1.47 9.27
CA SER A 139 10.22 -2.66 10.08
C SER A 139 10.29 -2.45 11.58
N ARG A 140 11.16 -1.57 12.08
CA ARG A 140 11.29 -1.24 13.50
C ARG A 140 10.35 -0.11 13.98
N ARG A 141 9.40 0.33 13.14
CA ARG A 141 8.53 1.49 13.38
C ARG A 141 7.04 1.14 13.41
N THR A 142 6.70 -0.13 13.23
CA THR A 142 5.33 -0.65 13.29
C THR A 142 5.33 -2.04 13.93
N HIS A 143 4.15 -2.64 14.11
CA HIS A 143 4.00 -4.01 14.61
C HIS A 143 4.71 -5.00 13.69
N GLU A 144 5.40 -6.01 14.24
CA GLU A 144 6.26 -6.92 13.46
C GLU A 144 5.53 -7.63 12.31
N GLN A 145 4.26 -8.04 12.52
CA GLN A 145 3.47 -8.64 11.45
C GLN A 145 3.01 -7.60 10.41
N ALA A 146 2.69 -6.39 10.86
CA ALA A 146 2.33 -5.29 9.97
C ALA A 146 3.52 -4.81 9.13
N ALA A 147 4.75 -4.92 9.63
CA ALA A 147 5.95 -4.57 8.88
C ALA A 147 6.10 -5.38 7.59
N VAL A 148 5.78 -6.69 7.66
CA VAL A 148 5.85 -7.60 6.49
C VAL A 148 4.85 -7.18 5.42
N THR A 149 3.62 -6.84 5.82
CA THR A 149 2.56 -6.45 4.88
C THR A 149 2.76 -5.01 4.38
N ALA A 150 3.31 -4.13 5.20
CA ALA A 150 3.70 -2.78 4.79
C ALA A 150 4.77 -2.83 3.69
N ALA A 151 5.80 -3.66 3.84
CA ALA A 151 6.81 -3.88 2.80
C ALA A 151 6.18 -4.35 1.47
N ARG A 152 5.20 -5.26 1.53
CA ARG A 152 4.45 -5.70 0.36
C ARG A 152 3.67 -4.54 -0.29
N ALA A 153 2.95 -3.76 0.50
CA ALA A 153 2.15 -2.65 0.02
C ALA A 153 3.01 -1.54 -0.61
N THR A 154 4.19 -1.25 -0.04
CA THR A 154 5.14 -0.28 -0.61
C THR A 154 5.71 -0.76 -1.94
N TYR A 155 5.97 -2.07 -2.07
CA TYR A 155 6.48 -2.65 -3.31
C TYR A 155 5.47 -2.57 -4.46
N ILE A 156 4.19 -2.85 -4.20
CA ILE A 156 3.10 -2.63 -5.16
C ILE A 156 3.10 -1.19 -5.65
N ALA A 157 3.26 -0.24 -4.74
CA ALA A 157 3.22 1.18 -5.05
C ALA A 157 4.51 1.73 -5.70
N GLY A 158 5.53 0.90 -5.91
CA GLY A 158 6.71 1.27 -6.71
C GLY A 158 8.03 1.35 -5.95
N PHE A 159 8.10 1.06 -4.64
CA PHE A 159 9.38 0.93 -3.95
C PHE A 159 10.22 -0.19 -4.57
N ASN A 160 11.53 -0.06 -4.55
CA ASN A 160 12.44 -0.95 -5.27
C ASN A 160 12.87 -2.16 -4.45
N ALA A 161 12.92 -2.01 -3.13
CA ALA A 161 13.40 -3.05 -2.22
C ALA A 161 12.87 -2.83 -0.80
N THR A 162 13.08 -3.82 0.06
CA THR A 162 12.78 -3.72 1.50
C THR A 162 13.95 -4.19 2.34
N SER A 163 14.09 -3.66 3.55
CA SER A 163 14.99 -4.18 4.58
C SER A 163 14.37 -5.35 5.37
N ASN A 164 13.13 -5.73 5.09
CA ASN A 164 12.40 -6.78 5.77
C ASN A 164 12.64 -8.14 5.12
N MET A 165 13.48 -8.97 5.74
CA MET A 165 13.86 -10.30 5.21
C MET A 165 12.66 -11.25 5.10
N GLU A 166 11.69 -11.15 6.02
CA GLU A 166 10.48 -11.98 5.97
C GLU A 166 9.59 -11.60 4.77
N ALA A 167 9.46 -10.31 4.46
CA ALA A 167 8.75 -9.85 3.29
C ALA A 167 9.45 -10.29 2.00
N SER A 168 10.80 -10.24 1.98
CA SER A 168 11.58 -10.76 0.86
C SER A 168 11.34 -12.25 0.66
N LEU A 169 11.38 -13.04 1.74
CA LEU A 169 11.14 -14.49 1.68
C LEU A 169 9.71 -14.83 1.19
N ARG A 170 8.69 -14.18 1.77
CA ARG A 170 7.28 -14.51 1.47
C ARG A 170 6.83 -14.06 0.09
N TYR A 171 7.32 -12.91 -0.36
CA TYR A 171 6.76 -12.24 -1.54
C TYR A 171 7.78 -12.05 -2.67
N GLY A 172 9.03 -12.50 -2.50
CA GLY A 172 10.06 -12.35 -3.52
C GLY A 172 10.54 -10.90 -3.72
N ILE A 173 10.24 -9.99 -2.79
CA ILE A 173 10.66 -8.59 -2.87
C ILE A 173 12.17 -8.50 -2.73
N PRO A 174 12.88 -7.74 -3.59
CA PRO A 174 14.33 -7.57 -3.47
C PRO A 174 14.71 -7.08 -2.06
N ALA A 175 15.61 -7.82 -1.40
CA ALA A 175 16.15 -7.42 -0.12
C ALA A 175 17.27 -6.39 -0.32
N SER A 176 17.24 -5.31 0.45
CA SER A 176 18.30 -4.30 0.47
C SER A 176 18.39 -3.65 1.84
N GLY A 177 19.61 -3.33 2.23
CA GLY A 177 19.88 -2.66 3.49
C GLY A 177 21.30 -2.16 3.53
N THR A 178 21.64 -1.41 4.57
CA THR A 178 22.97 -0.90 4.82
C THR A 178 23.36 -1.20 6.27
N ALA A 179 24.64 -1.07 6.61
CA ALA A 179 25.09 -1.16 7.99
C ALA A 179 24.36 -0.11 8.86
N ALA A 180 24.17 -0.43 10.14
CA ALA A 180 23.71 0.51 11.15
C ALA A 180 24.90 1.15 11.86
N HIS A 181 24.69 2.29 12.54
CA HIS A 181 25.75 2.97 13.33
C HIS A 181 26.44 2.04 14.34
N ALA A 182 25.71 1.05 14.88
CA ALA A 182 26.28 0.05 15.79
C ALA A 182 27.43 -0.74 15.18
N TRP A 183 27.45 -0.95 13.85
CA TRP A 183 28.56 -1.58 13.15
C TRP A 183 29.83 -0.74 13.24
N THR A 184 29.73 0.55 12.94
CA THR A 184 30.87 1.49 13.04
C THR A 184 31.35 1.64 14.48
N LEU A 185 30.40 1.75 15.44
CA LEU A 185 30.69 1.87 16.87
C LEU A 185 31.34 0.62 17.49
N LEU A 186 31.11 -0.56 16.90
CA LEU A 186 31.73 -1.81 17.34
C LEU A 186 33.25 -1.81 17.14
N HIS A 187 33.74 -1.07 16.14
CA HIS A 187 35.16 -1.05 15.79
C HIS A 187 35.88 0.03 16.58
N VAL A 188 36.73 -0.42 17.48
CA VAL A 188 37.59 0.45 18.30
C VAL A 188 39.04 -0.03 18.18
N ASP A 189 39.98 0.90 18.29
CA ASP A 189 41.44 0.57 18.34
C ASP A 189 41.84 0.02 19.71
N ASP A 190 43.11 -0.26 19.89
CA ASP A 190 43.69 -0.84 21.12
C ASP A 190 43.56 0.11 22.34
N ASP A 191 43.35 1.41 22.09
CA ASP A 191 43.12 2.43 23.11
C ASP A 191 41.61 2.63 23.39
N GLY A 192 40.73 1.89 22.72
CA GLY A 192 39.28 1.99 22.83
C GLY A 192 38.67 3.20 22.09
N LYS A 193 39.39 3.79 21.14
CA LYS A 193 38.89 4.88 20.30
C LYS A 193 38.20 4.36 19.05
N PRO A 194 37.16 5.01 18.55
CA PRO A 194 36.47 4.58 17.33
C PRO A 194 37.42 4.47 16.13
N ASP A 195 37.38 3.33 15.42
CA ASP A 195 38.09 3.08 14.16
C ASP A 195 37.10 2.87 13.01
N GLU A 196 36.59 3.96 12.47
CA GLU A 196 35.63 3.94 11.36
C GLU A 196 36.22 3.32 10.09
N LYS A 197 37.54 3.46 9.85
CA LYS A 197 38.21 2.85 8.70
C LYS A 197 38.25 1.33 8.80
N ALA A 198 38.47 0.78 10.00
CA ALA A 198 38.41 -0.65 10.22
C ALA A 198 37.01 -1.21 9.93
N ALA A 199 35.95 -0.50 10.39
CA ALA A 199 34.57 -0.84 10.08
C ALA A 199 34.30 -0.88 8.57
N PHE A 200 34.70 0.16 7.85
CA PHE A 200 34.51 0.27 6.40
C PHE A 200 35.30 -0.82 5.64
N ARG A 201 36.55 -1.09 6.04
CA ARG A 201 37.39 -2.15 5.45
C ARG A 201 36.71 -3.51 5.60
N ALA A 202 36.30 -3.85 6.82
CA ALA A 202 35.65 -5.13 7.08
C ALA A 202 34.32 -5.28 6.31
N GLN A 203 33.54 -4.17 6.14
CA GLN A 203 32.32 -4.21 5.34
C GLN A 203 32.62 -4.43 3.86
N ILE A 204 33.65 -3.77 3.31
CA ILE A 204 34.05 -3.95 1.90
C ILE A 204 34.56 -5.34 1.64
N GLU A 205 35.35 -5.89 2.57
CA GLU A 205 35.86 -7.27 2.48
C GLU A 205 34.72 -8.31 2.44
N ALA A 206 33.66 -8.06 3.21
CA ALA A 206 32.50 -8.96 3.29
C ALA A 206 31.49 -8.78 2.13
N ALA A 207 31.25 -7.55 1.68
CA ALA A 207 30.15 -7.22 0.76
C ALA A 207 30.61 -6.69 -0.61
N GLY A 208 31.89 -6.46 -0.80
CA GLY A 208 32.47 -5.87 -2.01
C GLY A 208 32.43 -4.33 -1.99
N VAL A 209 33.19 -3.74 -2.93
CA VAL A 209 33.34 -2.28 -3.03
C VAL A 209 32.04 -1.56 -3.46
N ASP A 210 31.12 -2.26 -4.14
CA ASP A 210 29.81 -1.70 -4.55
C ASP A 210 28.80 -1.56 -3.37
N THR A 211 29.23 -1.86 -2.15
CA THR A 211 28.44 -1.69 -0.92
C THR A 211 28.13 -0.21 -0.65
N THR A 212 27.18 0.03 0.26
CA THR A 212 26.84 1.38 0.75
C THR A 212 27.42 1.59 2.14
N LEU A 213 28.35 2.54 2.31
CA LEU A 213 28.94 2.88 3.60
C LEU A 213 28.14 4.00 4.30
N LEU A 214 27.84 3.80 5.59
CA LEU A 214 27.14 4.80 6.43
C LEU A 214 28.19 5.75 7.01
N VAL A 215 28.24 6.99 6.51
CA VAL A 215 29.35 7.93 6.74
C VAL A 215 29.09 9.01 7.78
N ASP A 216 27.95 8.94 8.46
CA ASP A 216 27.53 9.98 9.43
C ASP A 216 27.45 9.45 10.88
N THR A 217 28.24 8.42 11.20
CA THR A 217 28.33 7.94 12.59
C THR A 217 29.02 8.97 13.48
N PHE A 218 30.00 9.69 12.95
CA PHE A 218 30.75 10.77 13.63
C PHE A 218 30.67 12.07 12.81
N ASP A 219 31.78 12.53 12.25
CA ASP A 219 31.82 13.67 11.33
C ASP A 219 31.66 13.20 9.88
N ILE A 220 30.66 13.73 9.18
CA ILE A 220 30.32 13.29 7.82
C ILE A 220 31.47 13.55 6.83
N THR A 221 32.14 14.69 6.92
CA THR A 221 33.26 15.01 6.03
C THR A 221 34.40 14.02 6.23
N LYS A 222 34.72 13.73 7.51
CA LYS A 222 35.75 12.74 7.84
C LYS A 222 35.32 11.32 7.48
N GLY A 223 34.04 10.97 7.63
CA GLY A 223 33.49 9.69 7.22
C GLY A 223 33.63 9.45 5.71
N VAL A 224 33.34 10.46 4.90
CA VAL A 224 33.53 10.38 3.44
C VAL A 224 35.03 10.25 3.08
N GLU A 225 35.93 11.00 3.75
CA GLU A 225 37.38 10.83 3.58
C GLU A 225 37.81 9.41 3.91
N ASN A 226 37.41 8.87 5.08
CA ASN A 226 37.74 7.54 5.52
C ASN A 226 37.19 6.46 4.54
N ALA A 227 35.98 6.65 4.02
CA ALA A 227 35.38 5.77 3.02
C ALA A 227 36.20 5.72 1.72
N LEU A 228 36.62 6.90 1.22
CA LEU A 228 37.44 7.00 0.01
C LEU A 228 38.87 6.48 0.22
N GLU A 229 39.48 6.67 1.41
CA GLU A 229 40.81 6.10 1.71
C GLU A 229 40.77 4.57 1.69
N VAL A 230 39.69 3.94 2.09
CA VAL A 230 39.54 2.48 2.15
C VAL A 230 39.09 1.87 0.84
N ALA A 231 38.09 2.47 0.19
CA ALA A 231 37.42 1.93 -1.02
C ALA A 231 38.00 2.46 -2.33
N GLY A 232 38.66 3.63 -2.30
CA GLY A 232 39.03 4.34 -3.52
C GLY A 232 37.84 4.99 -4.21
N THR A 233 38.04 5.34 -5.49
CA THR A 233 37.02 6.00 -6.32
C THR A 233 35.91 5.07 -6.84
N GLU A 234 36.06 3.76 -6.64
CA GLU A 234 35.13 2.71 -7.09
C GLU A 234 34.03 2.41 -6.03
N LEU A 235 33.99 3.17 -4.94
CA LEU A 235 32.96 3.00 -3.89
C LEU A 235 31.55 3.10 -4.49
N GLY A 236 30.71 2.11 -4.24
CA GLY A 236 29.36 2.03 -4.77
C GLY A 236 28.43 3.16 -4.29
N ALA A 237 28.37 3.38 -2.97
CA ALA A 237 27.55 4.45 -2.40
C ALA A 237 27.98 4.87 -1.00
N VAL A 238 27.60 6.09 -0.61
CA VAL A 238 27.56 6.56 0.77
C VAL A 238 26.13 6.79 1.22
N ARG A 239 25.84 6.52 2.50
CA ARG A 239 24.54 6.82 3.12
C ARG A 239 24.69 7.92 4.15
N ILE A 240 23.74 8.85 4.13
CA ILE A 240 23.60 9.98 5.05
C ILE A 240 22.25 9.87 5.72
N ASP A 241 22.23 9.80 7.06
CA ASP A 241 21.00 9.60 7.87
C ASP A 241 20.70 10.80 8.77
N SER A 242 21.50 11.87 8.71
CA SER A 242 21.40 13.01 9.63
C SER A 242 21.78 14.35 9.01
N GLY A 243 21.38 15.44 9.67
CA GLY A 243 21.65 16.81 9.26
C GLY A 243 20.65 17.36 8.22
N ASP A 244 20.92 18.55 7.68
CA ASP A 244 20.18 19.11 6.56
C ASP A 244 20.60 18.38 5.28
N LEU A 245 19.76 17.41 4.86
CA LEU A 245 20.09 16.48 3.79
C LEU A 245 20.39 17.19 2.45
N GLY A 246 19.71 18.30 2.15
CA GLY A 246 19.98 19.09 0.95
C GLY A 246 21.35 19.74 0.97
N ILE A 247 21.70 20.40 2.08
CA ILE A 247 23.02 21.02 2.24
C ILE A 247 24.13 19.97 2.30
N VAL A 248 23.89 18.91 3.08
CA VAL A 248 24.90 17.85 3.29
C VAL A 248 25.16 17.09 2.01
N SER A 249 24.14 16.70 1.24
CA SER A 249 24.32 15.97 -0.02
C SER A 249 25.13 16.76 -1.06
N ARG A 250 24.89 18.07 -1.18
CA ARG A 250 25.71 18.95 -2.05
C ARG A 250 27.17 19.00 -1.63
N ARG A 251 27.44 19.11 -0.33
CA ARG A 251 28.80 19.09 0.22
C ARG A 251 29.49 17.76 -0.03
N VAL A 252 28.82 16.65 0.25
CA VAL A 252 29.34 15.29 0.03
C VAL A 252 29.58 15.05 -1.46
N ARG A 253 28.68 15.46 -2.35
CA ARG A 253 28.87 15.32 -3.80
C ARG A 253 30.11 16.07 -4.27
N LYS A 254 30.30 17.31 -3.77
CA LYS A 254 31.50 18.08 -4.08
C LYS A 254 32.76 17.35 -3.62
N GLN A 255 32.79 16.84 -2.38
CA GLN A 255 33.93 16.12 -1.82
C GLN A 255 34.26 14.85 -2.61
N LEU A 256 33.25 14.05 -2.99
CA LEU A 256 33.40 12.87 -3.84
C LEU A 256 33.97 13.23 -5.22
N ASN A 257 33.47 14.31 -5.84
CA ASN A 257 33.94 14.77 -7.14
C ASN A 257 35.39 15.29 -7.07
N ASP A 258 35.74 16.05 -6.03
CA ASP A 258 37.11 16.56 -5.85
C ASP A 258 38.11 15.39 -5.68
N ALA A 259 37.68 14.24 -5.15
CA ALA A 259 38.48 13.02 -5.04
C ALA A 259 38.42 12.13 -6.29
N GLY A 260 37.65 12.48 -7.33
CA GLY A 260 37.50 11.67 -8.53
C GLY A 260 36.46 10.55 -8.47
N ALA A 261 35.69 10.44 -7.37
CA ALA A 261 34.65 9.42 -7.16
C ALA A 261 33.31 9.87 -7.77
N PHE A 262 33.25 10.13 -9.07
CA PHE A 262 32.11 10.68 -9.77
C PHE A 262 30.90 9.75 -9.80
N ASN A 263 31.11 8.44 -9.75
CA ASN A 263 30.08 7.41 -9.86
C ASN A 263 29.55 6.95 -8.49
N THR A 264 30.18 7.33 -7.37
CA THR A 264 29.71 7.00 -6.03
C THR A 264 28.35 7.62 -5.77
N ARG A 265 27.35 6.81 -5.52
CA ARG A 265 25.96 7.24 -5.27
C ARG A 265 25.81 7.82 -3.86
N ILE A 266 24.86 8.73 -3.70
CA ILE A 266 24.48 9.29 -2.41
C ILE A 266 23.05 8.81 -2.08
N ILE A 267 22.94 7.98 -1.06
CA ILE A 267 21.67 7.52 -0.52
C ILE A 267 21.37 8.33 0.75
N VAL A 268 20.16 8.85 0.83
CA VAL A 268 19.72 9.57 2.04
C VAL A 268 18.59 8.82 2.73
N SER A 269 18.61 8.88 4.05
CA SER A 269 17.57 8.37 4.92
C SER A 269 17.33 9.37 6.06
N SER A 270 16.54 9.07 7.00
CA SER A 270 16.07 9.89 8.10
C SER A 270 14.54 9.88 8.11
N ASP A 271 13.87 10.87 8.73
CA ASP A 271 12.42 10.98 8.77
C ASP A 271 11.83 11.51 7.43
N LEU A 272 12.07 10.77 6.34
CA LEU A 272 11.60 11.13 5.01
C LEU A 272 10.12 10.82 4.84
N ASP A 273 9.40 11.77 4.27
CA ASP A 273 8.05 11.65 3.72
C ASP A 273 8.01 12.16 2.26
N GLU A 274 6.84 12.16 1.64
CA GLU A 274 6.66 12.63 0.26
C GLU A 274 7.08 14.09 0.06
N PHE A 275 6.97 14.94 1.09
CA PHE A 275 7.32 16.34 1.00
C PHE A 275 8.83 16.56 1.13
N ALA A 276 9.48 15.84 2.05
CA ALA A 276 10.93 15.86 2.20
C ALA A 276 11.62 15.31 0.94
N ILE A 277 11.11 14.21 0.36
CA ILE A 277 11.61 13.65 -0.90
C ILE A 277 11.46 14.66 -2.04
N ALA A 278 10.30 15.31 -2.18
CA ALA A 278 10.09 16.35 -3.19
C ALA A 278 11.04 17.53 -3.02
N GLY A 279 11.33 17.93 -1.76
CA GLY A 279 12.30 18.99 -1.44
C GLY A 279 13.72 18.67 -1.88
N LEU A 280 14.09 17.38 -1.94
CA LEU A 280 15.41 16.90 -2.35
C LEU A 280 15.54 16.61 -3.85
N ARG A 281 14.50 16.87 -4.63
CA ARG A 281 14.46 16.51 -6.07
C ARG A 281 15.62 17.09 -6.88
N SER A 282 16.01 18.34 -6.58
CA SER A 282 17.09 19.05 -7.25
C SER A 282 18.48 18.83 -6.63
N ASP A 283 18.53 18.10 -5.51
CA ASP A 283 19.77 17.80 -4.82
C ASP A 283 20.45 16.54 -5.41
N PRO A 284 21.77 16.41 -5.26
CA PRO A 284 22.54 15.27 -5.79
C PRO A 284 22.34 14.01 -4.92
N VAL A 285 21.10 13.59 -4.80
CA VAL A 285 20.68 12.38 -4.11
C VAL A 285 20.30 11.33 -5.15
N ASP A 286 20.79 10.12 -5.00
CA ASP A 286 20.62 9.03 -5.96
C ASP A 286 19.61 7.97 -5.48
N GLY A 287 19.17 8.03 -4.23
CA GLY A 287 18.16 7.12 -3.69
C GLY A 287 17.75 7.46 -2.26
N PHE A 288 16.65 6.88 -1.82
CA PHE A 288 16.01 7.17 -0.54
C PHE A 288 15.79 5.91 0.29
N GLY A 289 16.03 5.99 1.61
CA GLY A 289 15.58 5.01 2.58
C GLY A 289 14.42 5.60 3.40
N VAL A 290 13.24 5.00 3.34
CA VAL A 290 12.03 5.51 3.99
C VAL A 290 11.53 4.54 5.05
N GLY A 291 11.29 5.01 6.25
CA GLY A 291 10.88 4.20 7.40
C GLY A 291 9.50 4.59 7.95
N THR A 292 9.50 5.36 9.05
CA THR A 292 8.31 5.67 9.86
C THR A 292 7.14 6.18 9.04
N SER A 293 7.37 7.18 8.18
CA SER A 293 6.29 7.84 7.45
C SER A 293 5.52 6.87 6.57
N VAL A 294 6.19 5.99 5.82
CA VAL A 294 5.50 5.08 4.91
C VAL A 294 4.73 3.99 5.64
N VAL A 295 5.31 3.35 6.67
CA VAL A 295 4.63 2.25 7.39
C VAL A 295 3.48 2.71 8.29
N THR A 296 3.39 4.02 8.55
CA THR A 296 2.27 4.66 9.26
C THR A 296 1.30 5.39 8.33
N GLY A 297 1.45 5.21 7.02
CA GLY A 297 0.55 5.81 6.02
C GLY A 297 0.74 7.31 5.84
N SER A 298 1.88 7.88 6.23
CA SER A 298 2.20 9.33 6.09
C SER A 298 1.08 10.24 6.60
N GLY A 299 0.73 10.09 7.89
CA GLY A 299 -0.33 10.86 8.53
C GLY A 299 -1.77 10.37 8.28
N ALA A 300 -1.95 9.29 7.50
CA ALA A 300 -3.23 8.64 7.26
C ALA A 300 -3.11 7.12 7.44
N PRO A 301 -3.09 6.60 8.68
CA PRO A 301 -2.79 5.20 8.98
C PRO A 301 -3.88 4.21 8.53
N THR A 302 -5.00 4.70 8.02
CA THR A 302 -6.11 3.92 7.49
C THR A 302 -6.64 4.55 6.21
N ALA A 303 -7.03 3.74 5.25
CA ALA A 303 -7.65 4.21 4.01
C ALA A 303 -9.09 4.74 4.22
N GLY A 304 -9.70 4.48 5.36
CA GLY A 304 -11.04 4.95 5.71
C GLY A 304 -12.16 4.22 4.97
N LEU A 305 -11.87 2.99 4.54
CA LEU A 305 -12.82 2.11 3.87
C LEU A 305 -13.86 1.58 4.84
N VAL A 306 -15.07 1.38 4.34
CA VAL A 306 -16.21 0.82 5.07
C VAL A 306 -16.78 -0.40 4.32
N TYR A 307 -17.44 -1.30 5.05
CA TYR A 307 -18.13 -2.47 4.53
C TYR A 307 -19.63 -2.33 4.80
N LYS A 308 -20.46 -2.27 3.80
CA LYS A 308 -21.88 -1.93 3.97
C LYS A 308 -22.78 -2.88 3.21
N LEU A 309 -23.86 -3.34 3.88
CA LEU A 309 -24.96 -4.03 3.24
C LEU A 309 -25.62 -3.08 2.24
N VAL A 310 -25.70 -3.48 0.97
CA VAL A 310 -26.23 -2.69 -0.12
C VAL A 310 -27.42 -3.35 -0.83
N GLU A 311 -27.59 -4.68 -0.65
CA GLU A 311 -28.67 -5.45 -1.28
C GLU A 311 -29.10 -6.62 -0.41
N VAL A 312 -30.41 -6.90 -0.35
CA VAL A 312 -31.02 -8.05 0.31
C VAL A 312 -32.06 -8.66 -0.63
N GLU A 313 -31.96 -9.96 -0.95
CA GLU A 313 -32.89 -10.67 -1.85
C GLU A 313 -33.12 -9.94 -3.17
N GLY A 314 -32.05 -9.35 -3.77
CA GLY A 314 -32.13 -8.54 -4.98
C GLY A 314 -32.74 -7.14 -4.81
N HIS A 315 -33.10 -6.76 -3.59
CA HIS A 315 -33.65 -5.43 -3.31
C HIS A 315 -32.57 -4.49 -2.82
N PRO A 316 -32.36 -3.32 -3.46
CA PRO A 316 -31.40 -2.33 -3.00
C PRO A 316 -31.74 -1.80 -1.60
N VAL A 317 -30.76 -1.78 -0.71
CA VAL A 317 -30.87 -1.19 0.63
C VAL A 317 -29.75 -0.20 0.88
N ALA A 318 -30.03 0.89 1.57
CA ALA A 318 -29.07 1.91 1.89
C ALA A 318 -29.38 2.62 3.20
N LYS A 319 -28.33 2.99 3.94
CA LYS A 319 -28.48 3.85 5.11
C LYS A 319 -28.73 5.30 4.66
N ARG A 320 -29.82 5.90 5.16
CA ARG A 320 -30.25 7.28 4.86
C ARG A 320 -30.00 8.21 6.06
N SER A 321 -28.75 8.35 6.52
CA SER A 321 -28.44 9.33 7.57
C SER A 321 -27.69 10.52 6.99
N SER A 322 -27.89 11.71 7.59
CA SER A 322 -27.25 12.95 7.16
C SER A 322 -25.74 12.78 6.92
N GLY A 323 -25.23 13.18 5.77
CA GLY A 323 -23.83 13.09 5.35
C GLY A 323 -23.30 11.67 5.11
N LYS A 324 -24.17 10.64 5.08
CA LYS A 324 -23.79 9.23 4.90
C LYS A 324 -24.68 8.48 3.92
N ALA A 325 -25.45 9.20 3.09
CA ALA A 325 -26.28 8.60 2.06
C ALA A 325 -25.41 7.87 1.03
N THR A 326 -25.85 6.68 0.62
CA THR A 326 -25.22 5.86 -0.41
C THR A 326 -26.30 5.28 -1.31
N TYR A 327 -25.95 4.94 -2.54
CA TYR A 327 -26.85 4.20 -3.42
C TYR A 327 -26.89 2.72 -2.99
N GLY A 328 -28.10 2.16 -2.90
CA GLY A 328 -28.31 0.73 -2.69
C GLY A 328 -28.07 -0.08 -3.97
N GLY A 329 -27.99 -1.41 -3.84
CA GLY A 329 -27.74 -2.36 -4.91
C GLY A 329 -26.24 -2.60 -5.12
N ALA A 330 -25.92 -3.81 -5.60
CA ALA A 330 -24.56 -4.18 -5.99
C ALA A 330 -24.12 -3.37 -7.21
N LYS A 331 -22.86 -2.90 -7.18
CA LYS A 331 -22.31 -1.98 -8.19
C LYS A 331 -21.13 -2.56 -8.95
N ALA A 332 -20.94 -2.07 -10.16
CA ALA A 332 -19.72 -2.19 -10.94
C ALA A 332 -19.23 -0.79 -11.31
N ALA A 333 -17.99 -0.69 -11.75
CA ALA A 333 -17.43 0.58 -12.18
C ALA A 333 -16.54 0.43 -13.41
N SER A 334 -16.54 1.48 -14.23
CA SER A 334 -15.66 1.64 -15.37
C SER A 334 -14.93 2.97 -15.25
N ARG A 335 -13.68 3.02 -15.68
CA ARG A 335 -12.93 4.28 -15.78
C ARG A 335 -12.95 4.80 -17.21
N ALA A 336 -13.33 6.05 -17.37
CA ALA A 336 -13.41 6.72 -18.66
C ALA A 336 -12.10 7.48 -18.95
N TYR A 337 -11.60 7.34 -20.18
CA TYR A 337 -10.34 7.92 -20.62
C TYR A 337 -10.56 8.75 -21.89
N ARG A 338 -9.77 9.82 -22.06
CA ARG A 338 -9.61 10.48 -23.36
C ARG A 338 -8.76 9.60 -24.28
N ALA A 339 -8.82 9.86 -25.58
CA ALA A 339 -7.94 9.22 -26.58
C ALA A 339 -6.43 9.40 -26.28
N SER A 340 -6.06 10.40 -25.45
CA SER A 340 -4.71 10.59 -24.94
C SER A 340 -4.30 9.63 -23.83
N GLY A 341 -5.19 8.75 -23.37
CA GLY A 341 -4.99 7.86 -22.23
C GLY A 341 -5.23 8.49 -20.86
N VAL A 342 -5.55 9.80 -20.80
CA VAL A 342 -5.80 10.48 -19.52
C VAL A 342 -7.18 10.14 -19.00
N ALA A 343 -7.27 9.65 -17.75
CA ALA A 343 -8.53 9.39 -17.04
C ALA A 343 -9.29 10.69 -16.77
N VAL A 344 -10.61 10.65 -16.94
CA VAL A 344 -11.47 11.83 -16.77
C VAL A 344 -12.61 11.63 -15.78
N ALA A 345 -13.03 10.40 -15.54
CA ALA A 345 -14.06 10.07 -14.57
C ALA A 345 -14.04 8.59 -14.22
N GLU A 346 -14.54 8.27 -13.04
CA GLU A 346 -14.98 6.92 -12.70
C GLU A 346 -16.51 6.87 -12.79
N VAL A 347 -17.05 5.89 -13.49
CA VAL A 347 -18.47 5.71 -13.72
C VAL A 347 -18.95 4.49 -12.97
N VAL A 348 -19.75 4.70 -11.92
CA VAL A 348 -20.34 3.65 -11.09
C VAL A 348 -21.76 3.40 -11.56
N HIS A 349 -22.12 2.14 -11.76
CA HIS A 349 -23.44 1.73 -12.26
C HIS A 349 -23.92 0.45 -11.56
N PRO A 350 -25.23 0.13 -11.60
CA PRO A 350 -25.72 -1.13 -11.10
C PRO A 350 -25.03 -2.31 -11.80
N GLN A 351 -24.66 -3.33 -11.06
CA GLN A 351 -24.00 -4.50 -11.61
C GLN A 351 -24.92 -5.23 -12.62
N GLY A 352 -24.32 -5.70 -13.71
CA GLY A 352 -25.06 -6.35 -14.80
C GLY A 352 -25.81 -5.37 -15.73
N VAL A 353 -25.76 -4.07 -15.47
CA VAL A 353 -26.36 -3.05 -16.33
C VAL A 353 -25.26 -2.33 -17.12
N GLY A 354 -25.35 -2.43 -18.46
CA GLY A 354 -24.40 -1.71 -19.33
C GLY A 354 -24.58 -0.20 -19.24
N ILE A 355 -23.47 0.55 -19.40
CA ILE A 355 -23.48 2.01 -19.46
C ILE A 355 -23.44 2.49 -20.91
N ALA A 356 -24.04 3.66 -21.17
CA ALA A 356 -23.90 4.32 -22.46
C ALA A 356 -22.51 4.97 -22.54
N HIS A 357 -21.72 4.55 -23.50
CA HIS A 357 -20.38 5.12 -23.74
C HIS A 357 -20.49 6.42 -24.55
N LYS A 358 -19.79 7.45 -24.09
CA LYS A 358 -19.64 8.69 -24.88
C LYS A 358 -18.67 8.42 -26.05
N PRO A 359 -19.00 8.82 -27.30
CA PRO A 359 -18.24 8.42 -28.51
C PRO A 359 -16.76 8.84 -28.53
N HIS A 360 -16.39 9.83 -27.72
CA HIS A 360 -15.03 10.38 -27.65
C HIS A 360 -14.23 9.91 -26.43
N LEU A 361 -14.77 8.93 -25.67
CA LEU A 361 -14.11 8.36 -24.50
C LEU A 361 -13.99 6.84 -24.65
N GLU A 362 -12.89 6.33 -24.15
CA GLU A 362 -12.64 4.91 -23.96
C GLU A 362 -13.00 4.50 -22.54
N TYR A 363 -13.44 3.25 -22.33
CA TYR A 363 -13.85 2.77 -21.01
C TYR A 363 -13.14 1.47 -20.68
N ARG A 364 -12.60 1.38 -19.47
CA ARG A 364 -12.02 0.16 -18.90
C ARG A 364 -12.86 -0.27 -17.70
N GLU A 365 -13.34 -1.52 -17.74
CA GLU A 365 -13.98 -2.17 -16.59
C GLU A 365 -12.95 -2.31 -15.44
N LEU A 366 -13.36 -1.90 -14.25
CA LEU A 366 -12.52 -1.96 -13.06
C LEU A 366 -12.83 -3.19 -12.21
N THR A 367 -14.10 -3.61 -12.21
CA THR A 367 -14.58 -4.72 -11.39
C THR A 367 -14.36 -6.04 -12.10
N ILE A 368 -13.59 -6.94 -11.51
CA ILE A 368 -13.31 -8.29 -12.02
C ILE A 368 -13.80 -9.35 -11.04
N PRO A 369 -14.19 -10.56 -11.53
CA PRO A 369 -14.50 -11.67 -10.66
C PRO A 369 -13.23 -12.19 -9.96
N MET A 370 -13.28 -12.35 -8.63
CA MET A 370 -12.18 -12.84 -7.78
C MET A 370 -12.49 -14.20 -7.17
N MET A 371 -13.74 -14.41 -6.74
CA MET A 371 -14.23 -15.70 -6.27
C MET A 371 -15.61 -15.98 -6.85
N ARG A 372 -15.91 -17.26 -7.10
CA ARG A 372 -17.23 -17.77 -7.50
C ARG A 372 -17.54 -19.05 -6.73
N GLY A 373 -18.69 -19.08 -6.08
CA GLY A 373 -19.08 -20.22 -5.25
C GLY A 373 -18.05 -20.58 -4.18
N GLY A 374 -17.38 -19.59 -3.58
CA GLY A 374 -16.30 -19.78 -2.61
C GLY A 374 -14.96 -20.25 -3.20
N GLN A 375 -14.85 -20.41 -4.52
CA GLN A 375 -13.63 -20.85 -5.20
C GLN A 375 -12.92 -19.68 -5.90
N LEU A 376 -11.59 -19.71 -5.91
CA LEU A 376 -10.79 -18.73 -6.64
C LEU A 376 -11.10 -18.79 -8.14
N THR A 377 -11.15 -17.61 -8.77
CA THR A 377 -11.22 -17.50 -10.23
C THR A 377 -9.81 -17.57 -10.84
N GLU A 378 -9.71 -17.46 -12.17
CA GLU A 378 -8.44 -17.36 -12.89
C GLU A 378 -7.78 -15.97 -12.74
N ALA A 379 -8.36 -15.06 -11.94
CA ALA A 379 -7.78 -13.75 -11.72
C ALA A 379 -6.39 -13.89 -11.10
N SER A 380 -5.40 -13.26 -11.73
CA SER A 380 -4.03 -13.25 -11.20
C SER A 380 -3.93 -12.27 -10.03
N PHE A 381 -3.32 -12.73 -8.96
CA PHE A 381 -3.02 -11.94 -7.75
C PHE A 381 -1.51 -11.86 -7.51
N ASP A 382 -0.70 -11.98 -8.56
CA ASP A 382 0.76 -11.89 -8.44
C ASP A 382 1.21 -10.46 -8.13
N LEU A 383 2.31 -10.36 -7.42
CA LEU A 383 2.81 -9.09 -6.88
C LEU A 383 3.38 -8.18 -7.99
N GLU A 384 4.06 -8.76 -8.98
CA GLU A 384 4.62 -8.00 -10.10
C GLU A 384 3.51 -7.43 -10.99
N GLY A 385 2.47 -8.23 -11.25
CA GLY A 385 1.28 -7.76 -11.96
C GLY A 385 0.59 -6.61 -11.25
N ALA A 386 0.46 -6.67 -9.92
CA ALA A 386 -0.10 -5.58 -9.13
C ALA A 386 0.76 -4.29 -9.21
N ARG A 387 2.08 -4.44 -9.17
CA ARG A 387 3.04 -3.34 -9.33
C ARG A 387 2.93 -2.69 -10.71
N GLU A 388 2.81 -3.49 -11.76
CA GLU A 388 2.64 -3.00 -13.13
C GLU A 388 1.31 -2.27 -13.31
N ILE A 389 0.21 -2.83 -12.80
CA ILE A 389 -1.10 -2.18 -12.79
C ILE A 389 -1.01 -0.79 -12.13
N HIS A 390 -0.28 -0.69 -11.01
CA HIS A 390 -0.10 0.59 -10.33
C HIS A 390 0.69 1.58 -11.17
N ARG A 391 1.79 1.14 -11.76
CA ARG A 391 2.63 1.96 -12.64
C ARG A 391 1.81 2.52 -13.82
N GLU A 392 1.03 1.67 -14.47
CA GLU A 392 0.15 2.07 -15.57
C GLU A 392 -0.94 3.05 -15.09
N ALA A 393 -1.61 2.74 -13.97
CA ALA A 393 -2.68 3.57 -13.44
C ALA A 393 -2.20 5.01 -13.12
N LEU A 394 -0.99 5.17 -12.57
CA LEU A 394 -0.41 6.48 -12.31
C LEU A 394 -0.21 7.30 -13.59
N THR A 395 0.21 6.67 -14.70
CA THR A 395 0.40 7.39 -15.98
C THR A 395 -0.89 7.91 -16.58
N THR A 396 -2.03 7.35 -16.18
CA THR A 396 -3.35 7.78 -16.65
C THR A 396 -3.94 8.94 -15.87
N LEU A 397 -3.41 9.27 -14.69
CA LEU A 397 -3.93 10.39 -13.90
C LEU A 397 -3.66 11.73 -14.59
N PRO A 398 -4.60 12.70 -14.52
CA PRO A 398 -4.27 14.07 -14.85
C PRO A 398 -3.12 14.56 -13.96
N TRP A 399 -2.24 15.39 -14.49
CA TRP A 399 -1.02 15.80 -13.78
C TRP A 399 -1.29 16.47 -12.43
N GLU A 400 -2.41 17.16 -12.32
CA GLU A 400 -2.89 17.76 -11.06
C GLU A 400 -3.16 16.71 -9.98
N GLY A 401 -3.53 15.50 -10.39
CA GLY A 401 -3.78 14.37 -9.50
C GLY A 401 -2.52 13.91 -8.76
N LEU A 402 -1.33 14.14 -9.31
CA LEU A 402 -0.04 13.79 -8.69
C LEU A 402 0.46 14.87 -7.72
N ALA A 403 -0.22 16.01 -7.60
CA ALA A 403 0.18 17.07 -6.69
C ALA A 403 0.15 16.60 -5.23
N LEU A 404 1.20 16.94 -4.48
CA LEU A 404 1.31 16.61 -3.04
C LEU A 404 0.46 17.51 -2.15
N SER A 405 0.05 18.67 -2.64
CA SER A 405 -0.85 19.57 -1.92
C SER A 405 -2.23 18.93 -1.69
N LYS A 406 -2.86 19.29 -0.58
CA LYS A 406 -4.26 19.02 -0.33
C LYS A 406 -5.13 19.60 -1.45
N GLY A 407 -6.24 18.95 -1.76
CA GLY A 407 -7.15 19.45 -2.80
C GLY A 407 -8.21 18.44 -3.21
N ASP A 408 -8.89 18.77 -4.30
CA ASP A 408 -9.93 17.93 -4.87
C ASP A 408 -9.36 16.60 -5.41
N VAL A 409 -10.22 15.61 -5.52
CA VAL A 409 -9.89 14.31 -6.12
C VAL A 409 -9.44 14.47 -7.57
N ALA A 410 -8.51 13.62 -8.00
CA ALA A 410 -7.93 13.72 -9.35
C ALA A 410 -8.95 13.60 -10.48
N ILE A 411 -9.96 12.76 -10.30
CA ILE A 411 -11.11 12.63 -11.22
C ILE A 411 -12.40 12.44 -10.42
N PRO A 412 -13.57 12.90 -10.91
CA PRO A 412 -14.86 12.70 -10.24
C PRO A 412 -15.38 11.27 -10.38
N THR A 413 -16.18 10.84 -9.41
CA THR A 413 -16.99 9.62 -9.50
C THR A 413 -18.42 9.99 -9.88
N HIS A 414 -18.93 9.41 -10.96
CA HIS A 414 -20.30 9.63 -11.45
C HIS A 414 -21.14 8.36 -11.28
N PHE A 415 -22.34 8.54 -10.74
CA PHE A 415 -23.34 7.47 -10.61
C PHE A 415 -24.29 7.53 -11.79
N VAL A 416 -24.46 6.40 -12.50
CA VAL A 416 -25.32 6.29 -13.69
C VAL A 416 -26.26 5.10 -13.52
N GLY A 417 -27.55 5.28 -13.84
CA GLY A 417 -28.53 4.19 -13.77
C GLY A 417 -29.09 3.92 -12.38
N PHE A 418 -28.80 4.79 -11.40
CA PHE A 418 -29.44 4.75 -10.08
C PHE A 418 -30.63 5.74 -10.03
N PRO A 419 -31.70 5.39 -9.28
CA PRO A 419 -32.74 6.37 -8.99
C PRO A 419 -32.12 7.54 -8.19
N GLU A 420 -32.59 8.76 -8.46
CA GLU A 420 -32.17 9.89 -7.64
C GLU A 420 -32.43 9.59 -6.15
N PRO A 421 -31.51 9.94 -5.24
CA PRO A 421 -31.77 9.78 -3.83
C PRO A 421 -33.01 10.57 -3.47
N THR A 422 -34.13 9.90 -3.16
CA THR A 422 -35.29 10.57 -2.58
C THR A 422 -34.90 11.13 -1.22
N GLU A 423 -35.05 12.44 -1.03
CA GLU A 423 -34.77 13.16 0.20
C GLU A 423 -35.39 12.52 1.47
#